data_6a6b77d85693bde323764da79b33fe7e
#
_entry.id   6a6b77d85693bde323764da79b33fe7e
#
_cell.length_a   1.000
_cell.length_b   1.000
_cell.length_c   1.000
_cell.angle_alpha   90.00
_cell.angle_beta   90.00
_cell.angle_gamma   90.00
#
_symmetry.space_group_name_H-M   'P 1'
#
loop_
_entity.id
_entity.type
_entity.pdbx_description
1 polymer ?
#
loop_
_entity_poly.entity_id
_entity_poly.type
_entity_poly.pdbx_seq_one_letter_code
_entity_poly.pdbx_strand_id
1 'polypeptide(L)'
;MRRILLTAAIVVAAAASATRPQAAPQPGETRYEKATFAGGCFWCMEPPFDELPGVMSTTSGYTGGQKKDPTYEEVSAGGTGHAESVEIVFDPAKVTYQQLLDVFWKNIDPITPDRQFCDVGSQYRSAIFYHSDDQKRLALASKKAIDDSGRFKQPVVTEIVPASPF
;
A
#
# COMPACT_ATOMS: atom_id res chain seq x y z
N MET A 1 -59.83 46.33 21.56
CA MET A 1 -58.40 46.05 21.36
C MET A 1 -58.24 44.58 20.87
N ARG A 2 -58.02 44.38 19.55
CA ARG A 2 -57.88 43.05 18.95
C ARG A 2 -56.37 42.80 18.80
N ARG A 3 -55.84 41.77 19.47
CA ARG A 3 -54.47 41.33 19.34
C ARG A 3 -54.37 40.33 18.15
N ILE A 4 -53.61 40.71 17.11
CA ILE A 4 -53.29 39.84 15.97
C ILE A 4 -52.02 39.07 16.34
N LEU A 5 -52.13 37.73 16.42
CA LEU A 5 -51.01 36.84 16.58
C LEU A 5 -50.48 36.48 15.18
N LEU A 6 -49.27 36.94 14.85
CA LEU A 6 -48.52 36.48 13.65
C LEU A 6 -47.80 35.17 14.01
N THR A 7 -48.23 34.10 13.38
CA THR A 7 -47.49 32.83 13.41
C THR A 7 -46.48 32.82 12.27
N ALA A 8 -45.18 32.84 12.62
CA ALA A 8 -44.08 32.67 11.67
C ALA A 8 -43.89 31.18 11.38
N ALA A 9 -44.10 30.77 10.13
CA ALA A 9 -43.80 29.43 9.66
C ALA A 9 -42.32 29.35 9.28
N ILE A 10 -41.53 28.54 9.98
CA ILE A 10 -40.15 28.25 9.65
C ILE A 10 -40.16 27.13 8.61
N VAL A 11 -39.76 27.43 7.38
CA VAL A 11 -39.54 26.46 6.31
C VAL A 11 -38.10 25.93 6.46
N VAL A 12 -37.96 24.70 6.93
CA VAL A 12 -36.67 23.99 6.95
C VAL A 12 -36.44 23.38 5.57
N ALA A 13 -35.55 23.97 4.80
CA ALA A 13 -35.11 23.40 3.53
C ALA A 13 -34.10 22.26 3.81
N ALA A 14 -34.52 21.02 3.62
CA ALA A 14 -33.64 19.87 3.65
C ALA A 14 -32.77 19.83 2.36
N ALA A 15 -31.49 20.17 2.51
CA ALA A 15 -30.51 19.99 1.42
C ALA A 15 -30.22 18.49 1.24
N ALA A 16 -30.82 17.89 0.22
CA ALA A 16 -30.48 16.55 -0.23
C ALA A 16 -29.10 16.57 -0.88
N SER A 17 -28.09 16.04 -0.20
CA SER A 17 -26.76 15.79 -0.78
C SER A 17 -26.89 14.69 -1.84
N ALA A 18 -26.97 15.07 -3.11
CA ALA A 18 -26.91 14.15 -4.22
C ALA A 18 -25.46 13.63 -4.34
N THR A 19 -25.24 12.40 -3.93
CA THR A 19 -24.02 11.64 -4.27
C THR A 19 -23.99 11.49 -5.79
N ARG A 20 -23.04 12.17 -6.45
CA ARG A 20 -22.79 12.00 -7.89
C ARG A 20 -22.36 10.54 -8.12
N PRO A 21 -23.02 9.80 -9.00
CA PRO A 21 -22.52 8.49 -9.40
C PRO A 21 -21.15 8.67 -10.05
N GLN A 22 -20.18 7.89 -9.58
CA GLN A 22 -18.84 7.83 -10.17
C GLN A 22 -18.99 7.27 -11.57
N ALA A 23 -18.57 8.03 -12.59
CA ALA A 23 -18.68 7.61 -13.98
C ALA A 23 -17.92 6.29 -14.19
N ALA A 24 -18.55 5.33 -14.88
CA ALA A 24 -17.89 4.09 -15.27
C ALA A 24 -16.68 4.42 -16.18
N PRO A 25 -15.58 3.63 -16.10
CA PRO A 25 -14.38 3.84 -16.90
C PRO A 25 -14.72 3.81 -18.39
N GLN A 26 -14.21 4.78 -19.16
CA GLN A 26 -14.36 4.80 -20.60
C GLN A 26 -13.51 3.69 -21.24
N PRO A 27 -14.00 2.96 -22.26
CA PRO A 27 -13.19 1.98 -22.97
C PRO A 27 -12.01 2.69 -23.66
N GLY A 28 -10.77 2.34 -23.23
CA GLY A 28 -9.53 2.89 -23.78
C GLY A 28 -8.67 3.71 -22.82
N GLU A 29 -9.14 4.01 -21.61
CA GLU A 29 -8.32 4.68 -20.59
C GLU A 29 -7.55 3.62 -19.78
N THR A 30 -6.24 3.50 -20.03
CA THR A 30 -5.37 2.64 -19.24
C THR A 30 -5.24 3.26 -17.84
N ARG A 31 -5.92 2.67 -16.87
CA ARG A 31 -5.85 3.11 -15.49
C ARG A 31 -4.70 2.37 -14.81
N TYR A 32 -3.54 3.02 -14.69
CA TYR A 32 -2.43 2.47 -13.92
C TYR A 32 -2.79 2.38 -12.43
N GLU A 33 -2.29 1.35 -11.80
CA GLU A 33 -2.41 1.13 -10.35
C GLU A 33 -1.05 1.24 -9.67
N LYS A 34 -1.08 1.38 -8.35
CA LYS A 34 0.12 1.41 -7.50
C LYS A 34 0.16 0.20 -6.61
N ALA A 35 1.37 -0.31 -6.37
CA ALA A 35 1.70 -1.27 -5.33
C ALA A 35 2.92 -0.76 -4.57
N THR A 36 3.00 -0.99 -3.26
CA THR A 36 4.16 -0.57 -2.46
C THR A 36 4.59 -1.70 -1.53
N PHE A 37 5.87 -2.06 -1.63
CA PHE A 37 6.46 -3.16 -0.89
C PHE A 37 7.75 -2.73 -0.19
N ALA A 38 7.95 -3.23 1.04
CA ALA A 38 9.22 -3.17 1.77
C ALA A 38 9.77 -4.60 1.92
N GLY A 39 11.02 -4.82 1.59
CA GLY A 39 11.65 -6.14 1.61
C GLY A 39 13.16 -6.07 1.77
N GLY A 40 13.64 -5.19 2.66
CA GLY A 40 15.06 -4.90 2.85
C GLY A 40 15.56 -3.76 1.98
N CYS A 41 16.79 -3.84 1.54
CA CYS A 41 17.41 -2.84 0.69
C CYS A 41 16.57 -2.60 -0.59
N PHE A 42 16.06 -1.40 -0.77
CA PHE A 42 15.20 -1.05 -1.91
C PHE A 42 15.92 -1.22 -3.26
N TRP A 43 17.25 -1.01 -3.33
CA TRP A 43 18.01 -1.26 -4.56
C TRP A 43 18.06 -2.75 -4.95
N CYS A 44 17.89 -3.65 -3.98
CA CYS A 44 17.77 -5.08 -4.26
C CYS A 44 16.34 -5.46 -4.67
N MET A 45 15.36 -4.66 -4.24
CA MET A 45 13.95 -4.92 -4.50
C MET A 45 13.45 -4.36 -5.85
N GLU A 46 14.06 -3.32 -6.40
CA GLU A 46 13.65 -2.73 -7.69
C GLU A 46 13.79 -3.69 -8.87
N PRO A 47 14.98 -4.31 -9.14
CA PRO A 47 15.21 -5.05 -10.38
C PRO A 47 14.20 -6.18 -10.66
N PRO A 48 13.77 -6.99 -9.68
CA PRO A 48 12.77 -8.03 -9.92
C PRO A 48 11.42 -7.50 -10.42
N PHE A 49 11.07 -6.24 -10.11
CA PHE A 49 9.83 -5.62 -10.58
C PHE A 49 10.04 -4.91 -11.92
N ASP A 50 11.18 -4.26 -12.14
CA ASP A 50 11.49 -3.58 -13.40
C ASP A 50 11.46 -4.53 -14.60
N GLU A 51 11.82 -5.80 -14.39
CA GLU A 51 11.82 -6.81 -15.44
C GLU A 51 10.43 -7.33 -15.81
N LEU A 52 9.37 -6.97 -15.05
CA LEU A 52 8.02 -7.48 -15.31
C LEU A 52 7.32 -6.70 -16.43
N PRO A 53 6.90 -7.38 -17.52
CA PRO A 53 6.07 -6.75 -18.53
C PRO A 53 4.76 -6.23 -17.92
N GLY A 54 4.51 -4.92 -18.05
CA GLY A 54 3.33 -4.27 -17.47
C GLY A 54 3.64 -3.40 -16.27
N VAL A 55 4.83 -3.49 -15.67
CA VAL A 55 5.36 -2.47 -14.78
C VAL A 55 5.80 -1.28 -15.61
N MET A 56 5.34 -0.09 -15.21
CA MET A 56 5.57 1.16 -15.91
C MET A 56 6.72 1.95 -15.28
N SER A 57 6.86 1.87 -13.97
CA SER A 57 7.96 2.46 -13.20
C SER A 57 8.05 1.84 -11.81
N THR A 58 9.26 1.82 -11.27
CA THR A 58 9.54 1.62 -9.86
C THR A 58 10.19 2.87 -9.29
N THR A 59 10.02 3.10 -8.01
CA THR A 59 10.62 4.23 -7.29
C THR A 59 11.01 3.77 -5.91
N SER A 60 12.31 3.86 -5.60
CA SER A 60 12.81 3.64 -4.24
C SER A 60 12.52 4.83 -3.34
N GLY A 61 12.09 4.56 -2.11
CA GLY A 61 11.77 5.60 -1.14
C GLY A 61 11.45 5.04 0.25
N TYR A 62 10.73 5.82 1.04
CA TYR A 62 10.46 5.52 2.43
C TYR A 62 8.98 5.69 2.75
N THR A 63 8.40 4.73 3.46
CA THR A 63 7.01 4.84 3.93
C THR A 63 6.80 4.06 5.23
N GLY A 64 5.62 4.21 5.83
CA GLY A 64 5.23 3.51 7.06
C GLY A 64 5.74 4.14 8.35
N GLY A 65 6.58 5.18 8.29
CA GLY A 65 7.08 5.93 9.43
C GLY A 65 6.30 7.21 9.70
N GLN A 66 6.73 7.94 10.74
CA GLN A 66 6.08 9.19 11.16
C GLN A 66 6.93 10.43 10.85
N LYS A 67 8.23 10.27 10.63
CA LYS A 67 9.10 11.38 10.33
C LYS A 67 8.78 11.93 8.94
N LYS A 68 8.48 13.23 8.88
CA LYS A 68 8.23 13.92 7.62
C LYS A 68 9.56 14.18 6.89
N ASP A 69 9.56 13.98 5.56
CA ASP A 69 10.68 14.22 4.66
C ASP A 69 12.04 13.69 5.20
N PRO A 70 12.14 12.38 5.54
CA PRO A 70 13.36 11.83 6.12
C PRO A 70 14.47 11.75 5.08
N THR A 71 15.71 12.01 5.49
CA THR A 71 16.88 11.78 4.64
C THR A 71 17.29 10.30 4.68
N TYR A 72 18.13 9.89 3.71
CA TYR A 72 18.71 8.55 3.67
C TYR A 72 19.48 8.21 4.95
N GLU A 73 20.31 9.14 5.44
CA GLU A 73 21.11 8.96 6.65
C GLU A 73 20.25 8.75 7.88
N GLU A 74 19.12 9.47 7.96
CA GLU A 74 18.21 9.36 9.09
C GLU A 74 17.46 8.01 9.09
N VAL A 75 17.02 7.53 7.93
CA VAL A 75 16.38 6.21 7.82
C VAL A 75 17.39 5.11 8.09
N SER A 76 18.58 5.18 7.49
CA SER A 76 19.65 4.21 7.68
C SER A 76 20.15 4.13 9.12
N ALA A 77 20.15 5.25 9.85
CA ALA A 77 20.48 5.28 11.28
C ALA A 77 19.37 4.66 12.16
N GLY A 78 18.17 4.47 11.60
CA GLY A 78 17.01 3.94 12.32
C GLY A 78 16.26 5.01 13.12
N GLY A 79 15.13 4.61 13.72
CA GLY A 79 14.33 5.48 14.61
C GLY A 79 13.34 6.40 13.90
N THR A 80 13.30 6.48 12.57
CA THR A 80 12.29 7.25 11.82
C THR A 80 10.94 6.54 11.73
N GLY A 81 10.93 5.22 11.97
CA GLY A 81 9.78 4.34 11.78
C GLY A 81 9.51 3.96 10.32
N HIS A 82 10.21 4.57 9.35
CA HIS A 82 10.08 4.22 7.94
C HIS A 82 10.72 2.87 7.62
N ALA A 83 10.18 2.21 6.59
CA ALA A 83 10.82 1.11 5.90
C ALA A 83 11.36 1.58 4.55
N GLU A 84 12.52 1.05 4.14
CA GLU A 84 12.96 1.11 2.75
C GLU A 84 11.96 0.37 1.90
N SER A 85 11.43 1.03 0.89
CA SER A 85 10.28 0.57 0.14
C SER A 85 10.41 0.89 -1.34
N VAL A 86 9.73 0.11 -2.18
CA VAL A 86 9.59 0.35 -3.61
C VAL A 86 8.12 0.59 -3.93
N GLU A 87 7.80 1.75 -4.50
CA GLU A 87 6.51 2.03 -5.11
C GLU A 87 6.55 1.63 -6.58
N ILE A 88 5.58 0.83 -7.01
CA ILE A 88 5.46 0.26 -8.34
C ILE A 88 4.20 0.83 -8.99
N VAL A 89 4.35 1.43 -10.16
CA VAL A 89 3.21 1.79 -11.03
C VAL A 89 3.07 0.73 -12.10
N PHE A 90 1.90 0.13 -12.24
CA PHE A 90 1.69 -0.98 -13.16
C PHE A 90 0.37 -0.89 -13.94
N ASP A 91 0.34 -1.54 -15.11
CA ASP A 91 -0.85 -1.73 -15.94
C ASP A 91 -1.55 -3.04 -15.53
N PRO A 92 -2.71 -2.98 -14.84
CA PRO A 92 -3.39 -4.18 -14.35
C PRO A 92 -3.95 -5.07 -15.47
N ALA A 93 -4.00 -4.57 -16.70
CA ALA A 93 -4.35 -5.39 -17.88
C ALA A 93 -3.18 -6.27 -18.35
N LYS A 94 -1.95 -5.98 -17.95
CA LYS A 94 -0.73 -6.71 -18.35
C LYS A 94 -0.10 -7.51 -17.23
N VAL A 95 -0.08 -6.96 -16.01
CA VAL A 95 0.43 -7.62 -14.82
C VAL A 95 -0.54 -7.43 -13.68
N THR A 96 -0.90 -8.52 -13.00
CA THR A 96 -1.84 -8.47 -11.88
C THR A 96 -1.11 -8.18 -10.57
N TYR A 97 -1.84 -7.61 -9.60
CA TYR A 97 -1.31 -7.44 -8.23
C TYR A 97 -0.86 -8.77 -7.60
N GLN A 98 -1.53 -9.89 -7.92
CA GLN A 98 -1.10 -11.20 -7.46
C GLN A 98 0.29 -11.59 -8.00
N GLN A 99 0.59 -11.30 -9.27
CA GLN A 99 1.90 -11.55 -9.84
C GLN A 99 2.99 -10.68 -9.17
N LEU A 100 2.67 -9.43 -8.80
CA LEU A 100 3.58 -8.60 -8.01
C LEU A 100 3.82 -9.20 -6.62
N LEU A 101 2.78 -9.71 -5.94
CA LEU A 101 2.94 -10.43 -4.68
C LEU A 101 3.81 -11.68 -4.82
N ASP A 102 3.65 -12.44 -5.91
CA ASP A 102 4.45 -13.64 -6.16
C ASP A 102 5.95 -13.32 -6.35
N VAL A 103 6.26 -12.18 -6.97
CA VAL A 103 7.63 -11.65 -7.07
C VAL A 103 8.12 -11.20 -5.70
N PHE A 104 7.32 -10.45 -4.95
CA PHE A 104 7.66 -10.00 -3.60
C PHE A 104 8.07 -11.17 -2.71
N TRP A 105 7.22 -12.20 -2.59
CA TRP A 105 7.46 -13.36 -1.72
C TRP A 105 8.68 -14.21 -2.11
N LYS A 106 9.12 -14.15 -3.37
CA LYS A 106 10.32 -14.86 -3.85
C LYS A 106 11.61 -14.14 -3.48
N ASN A 107 11.55 -12.84 -3.24
CA ASN A 107 12.71 -11.97 -3.06
C ASN A 107 12.95 -11.54 -1.62
N ILE A 108 12.17 -12.03 -0.65
CA ILE A 108 12.31 -11.66 0.76
C ILE A 108 12.49 -12.88 1.68
N ASP A 109 13.01 -12.63 2.88
CA ASP A 109 12.86 -13.50 4.04
C ASP A 109 11.57 -13.05 4.80
N PRO A 110 10.49 -13.84 4.74
CA PRO A 110 9.22 -13.43 5.32
C PRO A 110 9.09 -13.75 6.82
N ILE A 111 10.07 -14.42 7.44
CA ILE A 111 9.96 -14.96 8.81
C ILE A 111 10.89 -14.29 9.81
N THR A 112 11.82 -13.44 9.35
CA THR A 112 12.75 -12.74 10.24
C THR A 112 12.30 -11.29 10.44
N PRO A 113 11.96 -10.86 11.67
CA PRO A 113 11.55 -9.48 11.94
C PRO A 113 12.73 -8.53 11.83
N ASP A 114 12.47 -7.29 11.38
CA ASP A 114 13.44 -6.18 11.35
C ASP A 114 14.78 -6.52 10.69
N ARG A 115 14.73 -7.39 9.68
CA ARG A 115 15.93 -7.85 8.99
C ARG A 115 15.59 -8.43 7.62
N GLN A 116 16.48 -8.21 6.65
CA GLN A 116 16.51 -8.93 5.38
C GLN A 116 17.94 -9.29 5.03
N PHE A 117 18.23 -10.58 4.97
CA PHE A 117 19.57 -11.13 4.66
C PHE A 117 20.67 -10.53 5.56
N CYS A 118 21.52 -9.65 5.00
CA CYS A 118 22.63 -8.99 5.70
C CYS A 118 22.22 -7.69 6.42
N ASP A 119 21.08 -7.09 6.02
CA ASP A 119 20.63 -5.79 6.51
C ASP A 119 19.80 -5.95 7.78
N VAL A 120 20.19 -5.26 8.83
CA VAL A 120 19.57 -5.37 10.17
C VAL A 120 19.03 -4.00 10.61
N GLY A 121 17.78 -3.96 11.01
CA GLY A 121 17.09 -2.77 11.50
C GLY A 121 15.64 -2.72 11.04
N SER A 122 14.80 -1.99 11.76
CA SER A 122 13.37 -1.86 11.45
C SER A 122 13.09 -1.24 10.07
N GLN A 123 14.03 -0.47 9.54
CA GLN A 123 13.98 0.07 8.18
C GLN A 123 14.07 -1.01 7.10
N TYR A 124 14.55 -2.21 7.43
CA TYR A 124 14.66 -3.36 6.53
C TYR A 124 13.60 -4.44 6.78
N ARG A 125 12.56 -4.13 7.58
CA ARG A 125 11.44 -5.06 7.79
C ARG A 125 10.67 -5.36 6.51
N SER A 126 10.06 -6.52 6.43
CA SER A 126 9.17 -6.84 5.31
C SER A 126 7.76 -6.30 5.57
N ALA A 127 7.19 -5.59 4.59
CA ALA A 127 5.85 -5.07 4.67
C ALA A 127 5.19 -4.92 3.28
N ILE A 128 3.86 -5.05 3.25
CA ILE A 128 2.99 -4.78 2.11
C ILE A 128 2.10 -3.61 2.48
N PHE A 129 2.22 -2.50 1.77
CA PHE A 129 1.41 -1.29 1.95
C PHE A 129 0.29 -1.28 0.92
N TYR A 130 -0.94 -1.65 1.32
CA TYR A 130 -2.05 -1.76 0.38
C TYR A 130 -2.73 -0.42 0.10
N HIS A 131 -3.08 -0.18 -1.17
CA HIS A 131 -3.76 1.02 -1.67
C HIS A 131 -5.27 0.84 -1.85
N SER A 132 -5.78 -0.40 -1.73
CA SER A 132 -7.21 -0.71 -1.85
C SER A 132 -7.59 -1.92 -1.02
N ASP A 133 -8.90 -2.10 -0.79
CA ASP A 133 -9.43 -3.28 -0.08
C ASP A 133 -9.17 -4.58 -0.86
N ASP A 134 -9.14 -4.54 -2.19
CA ASP A 134 -8.78 -5.69 -3.03
C ASP A 134 -7.31 -6.07 -2.84
N GLN A 135 -6.39 -5.10 -2.82
CA GLN A 135 -4.98 -5.37 -2.53
C GLN A 135 -4.80 -5.93 -1.12
N LYS A 136 -5.50 -5.37 -0.11
CA LYS A 136 -5.50 -5.91 1.25
C LYS A 136 -5.94 -7.37 1.28
N ARG A 137 -7.05 -7.69 0.64
CA ARG A 137 -7.59 -9.06 0.56
C ARG A 137 -6.61 -10.02 -0.08
N LEU A 138 -6.01 -9.64 -1.21
CA LEU A 138 -5.01 -10.46 -1.93
C LEU A 138 -3.73 -10.65 -1.11
N ALA A 139 -3.22 -9.59 -0.48
CA ALA A 139 -2.03 -9.64 0.37
C ALA A 139 -2.25 -10.58 1.57
N LEU A 140 -3.38 -10.46 2.27
CA LEU A 140 -3.72 -11.35 3.39
C LEU A 140 -3.86 -12.80 2.94
N ALA A 141 -4.51 -13.05 1.79
CA ALA A 141 -4.67 -14.40 1.24
C ALA A 141 -3.31 -15.00 0.86
N SER A 142 -2.41 -14.21 0.24
CA SER A 142 -1.07 -14.68 -0.15
C SER A 142 -0.18 -14.97 1.07
N LYS A 143 -0.22 -14.09 2.09
CA LYS A 143 0.47 -14.34 3.37
C LYS A 143 0.01 -15.64 4.00
N LYS A 144 -1.31 -15.86 4.09
CA LYS A 144 -1.89 -17.09 4.62
C LYS A 144 -1.44 -18.32 3.82
N ALA A 145 -1.40 -18.22 2.49
CA ALA A 145 -0.93 -19.32 1.65
C ALA A 145 0.52 -19.70 1.92
N ILE A 146 1.40 -18.71 2.19
CA ILE A 146 2.78 -18.96 2.59
C ILE A 146 2.85 -19.66 3.95
N ASP A 147 2.08 -19.20 4.94
CA ASP A 147 2.00 -19.83 6.26
C ASP A 147 1.49 -21.28 6.17
N ASP A 148 0.40 -21.52 5.43
CA ASP A 148 -0.22 -22.82 5.27
C ASP A 148 0.65 -23.80 4.46
N SER A 149 1.59 -23.30 3.65
CA SER A 149 2.44 -24.14 2.80
C SER A 149 3.40 -25.06 3.59
N GLY A 150 3.64 -24.74 4.88
CA GLY A 150 4.60 -25.46 5.71
C GLY A 150 6.07 -25.29 5.26
N ARG A 151 6.33 -24.38 4.31
CA ARG A 151 7.68 -24.09 3.79
C ARG A 151 8.60 -23.54 4.89
N PHE A 152 8.04 -22.77 5.79
CA PHE A 152 8.76 -22.17 6.91
C PHE A 152 8.29 -22.80 8.23
N LYS A 153 9.22 -22.94 9.18
CA LYS A 153 8.91 -23.45 10.54
C LYS A 153 8.36 -22.39 11.47
N GLN A 154 8.51 -21.14 11.10
CA GLN A 154 8.07 -19.97 11.85
C GLN A 154 6.96 -19.24 11.07
N PRO A 155 6.05 -18.53 11.76
CA PRO A 155 5.01 -17.77 11.08
C PRO A 155 5.60 -16.62 10.28
N VAL A 156 4.91 -16.23 9.22
CA VAL A 156 5.25 -15.05 8.41
C VAL A 156 5.06 -13.77 9.23
N VAL A 157 6.13 -12.99 9.40
CA VAL A 157 6.11 -11.71 10.16
C VAL A 157 5.85 -10.49 9.28
N THR A 158 5.85 -10.65 7.94
CA THR A 158 5.56 -9.56 7.01
C THR A 158 4.29 -8.80 7.39
N GLU A 159 4.40 -7.48 7.55
CA GLU A 159 3.29 -6.60 7.87
C GLU A 159 2.38 -6.40 6.65
N ILE A 160 1.05 -6.26 6.88
CA ILE A 160 0.09 -5.86 5.84
C ILE A 160 -0.69 -4.68 6.39
N VAL A 161 -0.35 -3.48 5.95
CA VAL A 161 -0.83 -2.22 6.50
C VAL A 161 -1.31 -1.28 5.40
N PRO A 162 -2.18 -0.29 5.70
CA PRO A 162 -2.60 0.69 4.71
C PRO A 162 -1.40 1.50 4.21
N ALA A 163 -1.43 1.87 2.93
CA ALA A 163 -0.46 2.79 2.37
C ALA A 163 -0.51 4.14 3.08
N SER A 164 0.67 4.69 3.34
CA SER A 164 0.89 6.04 3.89
C SER A 164 1.68 6.87 2.87
N PRO A 165 1.92 8.16 3.10
CA PRO A 165 2.76 8.95 2.21
C PRO A 165 4.10 8.26 1.93
N PHE A 166 4.47 8.34 0.65
CA PHE A 166 5.70 7.74 0.13
C PHE A 166 6.70 8.86 -0.20
#